data_b499d9925dba3adcca108e4994b3adae
#
_entry.id   b499d9925dba3adcca108e4994b3adae
#
_cell.length_a   1.000
_cell.length_b   1.000
_cell.length_c   1.000
_cell.angle_alpha   90.00
_cell.angle_beta   90.00
_cell.angle_gamma   90.00
#
_symmetry.space_group_name_H-M   'P 1'
#
loop_
_entity.id
_entity.type
_entity.pdbx_description
1 polymer ?
#
loop_
_entity_poly.entity_id
_entity_poly.type
_entity_poly.pdbx_seq_one_letter_code
_entity_poly.pdbx_strand_id
1 'polypeptide(L)'
;QDAGDVPLHVRVICGQAEGADAVEAEARLAARLIKERMQSPITIGEKTRMPAFEDFCILLRTVSGTAEVFCQVLASEGVPAFADLTGGYFDAIEVQVLFNLLRLVDDRRQDVALLSVLRAGIGGFADSDLAQIRIHAKKRWRDREPDAVDDEPISYYDALALCAAEGEDALSQKCAAFLAFLDEAREESRILPLSRFCEWIVRRTAYDDAVSVLPGGETRLANVRRFLDQARAYEAGSPRGLPGFISHLDGALAAGKDLGSSTVGGAGCVRVMSVHRSKGLEFPIVFFCCANRQYNAMETRSPLLWSARGGLCMRAYSPEERASCETLYHRAAVRELEDAMREEELRVLYVALTRAKEELTV
;
A
#
# COMPACT_ATOMS: atom_id res chain seq x y z
N GLN A 1 2.08 42.68 3.29
CA GLN A 1 3.19 41.98 2.62
C GLN A 1 2.58 41.41 1.36
N ASP A 2 2.98 41.95 0.19
CA ASP A 2 2.58 41.41 -1.11
C ASP A 2 3.06 39.96 -1.17
N ALA A 3 2.10 39.04 -1.27
CA ALA A 3 2.40 37.67 -1.64
C ALA A 3 2.93 37.72 -3.07
N GLY A 4 4.25 37.56 -3.23
CA GLY A 4 4.87 37.52 -4.55
C GLY A 4 4.17 36.49 -5.41
N ASP A 5 3.83 36.84 -6.65
CA ASP A 5 3.18 35.94 -7.60
C ASP A 5 4.08 34.72 -7.83
N VAL A 6 3.65 33.58 -7.29
CA VAL A 6 4.30 32.29 -7.57
C VAL A 6 3.97 31.93 -9.03
N PRO A 7 4.95 31.70 -9.91
CA PRO A 7 4.68 31.40 -11.30
C PRO A 7 3.93 30.07 -11.43
N LEU A 8 2.72 30.15 -11.99
CA LEU A 8 1.88 29.00 -12.27
C LEU A 8 2.07 28.57 -13.74
N HIS A 9 2.58 27.38 -13.96
CA HIS A 9 2.71 26.77 -15.27
C HIS A 9 1.66 25.68 -15.48
N VAL A 10 0.68 25.93 -16.36
CA VAL A 10 -0.30 24.93 -16.76
C VAL A 10 0.15 24.29 -18.07
N ARG A 11 0.33 22.96 -18.07
CA ARG A 11 0.70 22.21 -19.26
C ARG A 11 -0.34 21.14 -19.55
N VAL A 12 -0.86 21.14 -20.76
CA VAL A 12 -1.88 20.18 -21.21
C VAL A 12 -1.25 19.19 -22.17
N ILE A 13 -1.37 17.91 -21.85
CA ILE A 13 -0.98 16.83 -22.75
C ILE A 13 -2.18 16.53 -23.64
N CYS A 14 -2.07 16.82 -24.93
CA CYS A 14 -3.07 16.46 -25.92
C CYS A 14 -2.64 15.16 -26.61
N GLY A 15 -3.40 14.08 -26.45
CA GLY A 15 -3.14 12.78 -27.06
C GLY A 15 -4.32 11.83 -26.89
N GLN A 16 -4.27 10.70 -27.63
CA GLN A 16 -5.29 9.64 -27.53
C GLN A 16 -4.89 8.54 -26.51
N ALA A 17 -3.88 8.80 -25.67
CA ALA A 17 -3.47 7.83 -24.66
C ALA A 17 -4.54 7.77 -23.54
N GLU A 18 -4.98 6.56 -23.22
CA GLU A 18 -5.94 6.29 -22.15
C GLU A 18 -5.31 5.35 -21.09
N GLY A 19 -5.77 5.43 -19.87
CA GLY A 19 -5.36 4.52 -18.79
C GLY A 19 -3.88 4.61 -18.42
N ALA A 20 -3.18 3.48 -18.41
CA ALA A 20 -1.78 3.37 -18.00
C ALA A 20 -0.83 4.17 -18.92
N ASP A 21 -1.10 4.18 -20.22
CA ASP A 21 -0.28 4.90 -21.20
C ASP A 21 -0.32 6.41 -20.97
N ALA A 22 -1.47 6.95 -20.52
CA ALA A 22 -1.59 8.37 -20.20
C ALA A 22 -0.75 8.73 -18.96
N VAL A 23 -0.72 7.88 -17.95
CA VAL A 23 0.07 8.08 -16.72
C VAL A 23 1.57 8.04 -17.04
N GLU A 24 2.00 7.10 -17.87
CA GLU A 24 3.40 7.03 -18.30
C GLU A 24 3.82 8.25 -19.14
N ALA A 25 2.96 8.71 -20.06
CA ALA A 25 3.23 9.89 -20.88
C ALA A 25 3.40 11.15 -19.99
N GLU A 26 2.57 11.30 -19.00
CA GLU A 26 2.64 12.41 -18.04
C GLU A 26 3.90 12.30 -17.16
N ALA A 27 4.25 11.10 -16.70
CA ALA A 27 5.48 10.87 -15.94
C ALA A 27 6.74 11.17 -16.77
N ARG A 28 6.77 10.81 -18.05
CA ARG A 28 7.87 11.17 -18.97
C ARG A 28 7.96 12.68 -19.19
N LEU A 29 6.81 13.37 -19.32
CA LEU A 29 6.79 14.82 -19.41
C LEU A 29 7.35 15.45 -18.13
N ALA A 30 6.90 15.00 -16.97
CA ALA A 30 7.41 15.48 -15.69
C ALA A 30 8.93 15.28 -15.57
N ALA A 31 9.46 14.11 -15.95
CA ALA A 31 10.89 13.84 -15.97
C ALA A 31 11.67 14.83 -16.84
N ARG A 32 11.16 15.11 -18.04
CA ARG A 32 11.76 16.08 -18.97
C ARG A 32 11.78 17.49 -18.37
N LEU A 33 10.64 17.92 -17.85
CA LEU A 33 10.51 19.26 -17.25
C LEU A 33 11.41 19.44 -16.02
N ILE A 34 11.56 18.41 -15.20
CA ILE A 34 12.50 18.42 -14.07
C ILE A 34 13.93 18.61 -14.58
N LYS A 35 14.36 17.86 -15.60
CA LYS A 35 15.69 17.99 -16.19
C LYS A 35 15.93 19.36 -16.80
N GLU A 36 14.95 19.91 -17.52
CA GLU A 36 15.01 21.26 -18.08
C GLU A 36 15.15 22.30 -16.96
N ARG A 37 14.34 22.16 -15.90
CA ARG A 37 14.33 23.11 -14.78
C ARG A 37 15.61 23.07 -13.95
N MET A 38 16.25 21.93 -13.85
CA MET A 38 17.55 21.79 -13.18
C MET A 38 18.70 22.58 -13.85
N GLN A 39 18.51 23.03 -15.09
CA GLN A 39 19.53 23.83 -15.81
C GLN A 39 19.44 25.32 -15.51
N SER A 40 18.44 25.76 -14.75
CA SER A 40 18.23 27.18 -14.44
C SER A 40 18.22 27.41 -12.94
N PRO A 41 18.83 28.48 -12.43
CA PRO A 41 18.87 28.75 -11.00
C PRO A 41 17.46 29.01 -10.44
N ILE A 42 17.29 28.66 -9.18
CA ILE A 42 16.07 28.94 -8.40
C ILE A 42 16.42 29.82 -7.21
N THR A 43 15.56 30.78 -6.91
CA THR A 43 15.68 31.62 -5.70
C THR A 43 14.75 31.08 -4.64
N ILE A 44 15.28 30.60 -3.53
CA ILE A 44 14.52 30.11 -2.38
C ILE A 44 14.78 31.08 -1.22
N GLY A 45 13.80 31.92 -0.91
CA GLY A 45 13.96 33.02 0.02
C GLY A 45 15.02 34.03 -0.50
N GLU A 46 16.10 34.20 0.25
CA GLU A 46 17.19 35.12 -0.14
C GLU A 46 18.36 34.45 -0.91
N LYS A 47 18.30 33.11 -1.10
CA LYS A 47 19.42 32.35 -1.70
C LYS A 47 19.08 31.88 -3.09
N THR A 48 19.91 32.25 -4.06
CA THR A 48 19.84 31.72 -5.43
C THR A 48 20.85 30.59 -5.60
N ARG A 49 20.37 29.42 -6.04
CA ARG A 49 21.20 28.22 -6.28
C ARG A 49 20.62 27.39 -7.42
N MET A 50 21.40 26.45 -7.92
CA MET A 50 20.83 25.41 -8.80
C MET A 50 19.90 24.49 -8.00
N PRO A 51 18.76 24.11 -8.60
CA PRO A 51 17.86 23.16 -7.96
C PRO A 51 18.53 21.78 -7.80
N ALA A 52 18.20 21.07 -6.75
CA ALA A 52 18.53 19.66 -6.56
C ALA A 52 17.24 18.82 -6.70
N PHE A 53 17.36 17.50 -6.93
CA PHE A 53 16.17 16.63 -7.08
C PHE A 53 15.26 16.66 -5.83
N GLU A 54 15.80 16.90 -4.66
CA GLU A 54 15.03 17.05 -3.42
C GLU A 54 14.16 18.32 -3.34
N ASP A 55 14.37 19.29 -4.22
CA ASP A 55 13.55 20.49 -4.32
C ASP A 55 12.24 20.26 -5.05
N PHE A 56 12.14 19.14 -5.77
CA PHE A 56 10.96 18.78 -6.57
C PHE A 56 10.04 17.84 -5.81
N CYS A 57 8.75 18.13 -5.87
CA CYS A 57 7.70 17.27 -5.35
C CYS A 57 6.63 17.05 -6.42
N ILE A 58 6.28 15.80 -6.67
CA ILE A 58 5.15 15.41 -7.52
C ILE A 58 3.97 15.07 -6.61
N LEU A 59 2.90 15.81 -6.75
CA LEU A 59 1.65 15.60 -6.04
C LEU A 59 0.67 14.84 -6.92
N LEU A 60 0.12 13.77 -6.39
CA LEU A 60 -0.90 12.94 -7.04
C LEU A 60 -2.17 12.95 -6.19
N ARG A 61 -3.34 12.98 -6.86
CA ARG A 61 -4.63 12.82 -6.17
C ARG A 61 -4.75 11.42 -5.56
N THR A 62 -4.33 10.41 -6.30
CA THR A 62 -4.32 8.99 -5.89
C THR A 62 -2.94 8.41 -6.16
N VAL A 63 -2.32 7.85 -5.16
CA VAL A 63 -0.97 7.28 -5.26
C VAL A 63 -0.97 5.79 -5.61
N SER A 64 -2.04 5.05 -5.27
CA SER A 64 -2.14 3.61 -5.50
C SER A 64 -2.01 3.28 -6.99
N GLY A 65 -1.02 2.46 -7.34
CA GLY A 65 -0.71 2.05 -8.71
C GLY A 65 -0.15 3.15 -9.61
N THR A 66 -0.30 4.44 -9.26
CA THR A 66 0.16 5.57 -10.07
C THR A 66 1.56 6.02 -9.66
N ALA A 67 1.83 6.11 -8.35
CA ALA A 67 3.12 6.58 -7.86
C ALA A 67 4.27 5.63 -8.24
N GLU A 68 4.02 4.34 -8.29
CA GLU A 68 5.00 3.33 -8.74
C GLU A 68 5.38 3.54 -10.19
N VAL A 69 4.39 3.79 -11.06
CA VAL A 69 4.63 4.10 -12.49
C VAL A 69 5.47 5.37 -12.62
N PHE A 70 5.13 6.43 -11.88
CA PHE A 70 5.94 7.65 -11.87
C PHE A 70 7.38 7.38 -11.44
N CYS A 71 7.60 6.64 -10.35
CA CYS A 71 8.96 6.32 -9.88
C CYS A 71 9.75 5.49 -10.91
N GLN A 72 9.12 4.50 -11.56
CA GLN A 72 9.77 3.67 -12.58
C GLN A 72 10.14 4.49 -13.81
N VAL A 73 9.23 5.31 -14.30
CA VAL A 73 9.47 6.16 -15.48
C VAL A 73 10.53 7.22 -15.18
N LEU A 74 10.45 7.91 -14.05
CA LEU A 74 11.46 8.89 -13.63
C LEU A 74 12.84 8.24 -13.51
N ALA A 75 12.93 7.07 -12.90
CA ALA A 75 14.19 6.33 -12.79
C ALA A 75 14.75 5.93 -14.16
N SER A 76 13.91 5.44 -15.09
CA SER A 76 14.32 5.10 -16.46
C SER A 76 14.83 6.31 -17.24
N GLU A 77 14.30 7.49 -16.92
CA GLU A 77 14.74 8.77 -17.47
C GLU A 77 15.94 9.37 -16.72
N GLY A 78 16.52 8.66 -15.73
CA GLY A 78 17.68 9.12 -14.95
C GLY A 78 17.35 10.23 -13.93
N VAL A 79 16.08 10.34 -13.49
CA VAL A 79 15.63 11.21 -12.43
C VAL A 79 15.36 10.33 -11.21
N PRO A 80 16.19 10.38 -10.16
CA PRO A 80 15.96 9.60 -8.95
C PRO A 80 14.69 10.07 -8.26
N ALA A 81 13.75 9.17 -8.04
CA ALA A 81 12.48 9.47 -7.41
C ALA A 81 12.10 8.39 -6.39
N PHE A 82 11.40 8.77 -5.36
CA PHE A 82 10.82 7.83 -4.43
C PHE A 82 9.36 8.19 -4.16
N ALA A 83 8.53 7.15 -4.06
CA ALA A 83 7.13 7.29 -3.69
C ALA A 83 7.01 7.33 -2.17
N ASP A 84 6.56 8.49 -1.66
CA ASP A 84 6.11 8.62 -0.28
C ASP A 84 4.67 8.09 -0.21
N LEU A 85 4.54 6.74 -0.29
CA LEU A 85 3.26 6.07 -0.34
C LEU A 85 2.52 6.23 0.98
N THR A 86 1.20 6.43 0.86
CA THR A 86 0.26 6.43 1.98
C THR A 86 0.04 5.01 2.51
N GLY A 87 1.02 4.50 3.16
CA GLY A 87 0.87 3.40 4.08
C GLY A 87 1.62 3.83 5.30
N GLY A 88 1.00 3.77 6.47
CA GLY A 88 1.75 3.82 7.70
C GLY A 88 2.85 2.79 7.66
N TYR A 89 3.80 2.88 8.54
CA TYR A 89 4.85 1.88 8.68
C TYR A 89 4.31 0.44 8.62
N PHE A 90 3.12 0.21 9.17
CA PHE A 90 2.45 -1.08 9.16
C PHE A 90 1.82 -1.47 7.81
N ASP A 91 1.63 -0.53 6.88
CA ASP A 91 1.10 -0.82 5.53
C ASP A 91 2.22 -1.20 4.56
N ALA A 92 3.48 -1.02 4.96
CA ALA A 92 4.62 -1.45 4.18
C ALA A 92 4.62 -2.98 4.04
N ILE A 93 4.66 -3.48 2.80
CA ILE A 93 4.55 -4.91 2.49
C ILE A 93 5.57 -5.73 3.26
N GLU A 94 6.82 -5.24 3.36
CA GLU A 94 7.89 -5.91 4.09
C GLU A 94 7.61 -6.04 5.58
N VAL A 95 6.92 -5.07 6.18
CA VAL A 95 6.51 -5.11 7.59
C VAL A 95 5.33 -6.06 7.76
N GLN A 96 4.33 -5.99 6.85
CA GLN A 96 3.18 -6.90 6.88
C GLN A 96 3.57 -8.36 6.74
N VAL A 97 4.53 -8.68 5.87
CA VAL A 97 5.01 -10.05 5.70
C VAL A 97 5.66 -10.56 6.98
N LEU A 98 6.53 -9.79 7.62
CA LEU A 98 7.12 -10.15 8.91
C LEU A 98 6.07 -10.32 10.00
N PHE A 99 5.12 -9.38 10.07
CA PHE A 99 4.05 -9.45 11.05
C PHE A 99 3.13 -10.67 10.84
N ASN A 100 2.77 -10.97 9.58
CA ASN A 100 2.01 -12.17 9.24
C ASN A 100 2.78 -13.45 9.57
N LEU A 101 4.11 -13.46 9.38
CA LEU A 101 4.93 -14.60 9.79
C LEU A 101 4.91 -14.81 11.30
N LEU A 102 5.00 -13.73 12.09
CA LEU A 102 4.87 -13.84 13.56
C LEU A 102 3.49 -14.40 13.96
N ARG A 103 2.41 -13.95 13.29
CA ARG A 103 1.06 -14.49 13.51
C ARG A 103 0.96 -15.98 13.20
N LEU A 104 1.62 -16.45 12.13
CA LEU A 104 1.65 -17.87 11.77
C LEU A 104 2.41 -18.73 12.78
N VAL A 105 3.47 -18.18 13.35
CA VAL A 105 4.22 -18.88 14.41
C VAL A 105 3.34 -19.03 15.66
N ASP A 106 2.51 -18.05 15.98
CA ASP A 106 1.55 -18.10 17.09
C ASP A 106 0.38 -19.04 16.74
N ASP A 107 -0.33 -18.75 15.65
CA ASP A 107 -1.46 -19.52 15.14
C ASP A 107 -1.33 -19.81 13.64
N ARG A 108 -1.06 -21.08 13.30
CA ARG A 108 -0.82 -21.54 11.93
C ARG A 108 -2.08 -21.59 11.04
N ARG A 109 -3.29 -21.45 11.62
CA ARG A 109 -4.57 -21.55 10.90
C ARG A 109 -5.13 -20.21 10.42
N GLN A 110 -4.28 -19.20 10.30
CA GLN A 110 -4.65 -17.89 9.75
C GLN A 110 -4.38 -17.87 8.25
N ASP A 111 -5.37 -18.24 7.44
CA ASP A 111 -5.24 -18.40 5.99
C ASP A 111 -4.69 -17.15 5.28
N VAL A 112 -5.14 -15.95 5.66
CA VAL A 112 -4.69 -14.69 5.06
C VAL A 112 -3.21 -14.44 5.35
N ALA A 113 -2.78 -14.65 6.60
CA ALA A 113 -1.39 -14.50 6.99
C ALA A 113 -0.51 -15.54 6.28
N LEU A 114 -0.99 -16.78 6.18
CA LEU A 114 -0.29 -17.87 5.51
C LEU A 114 -0.08 -17.57 4.02
N LEU A 115 -1.14 -17.19 3.30
CA LEU A 115 -1.05 -16.83 1.89
C LEU A 115 -0.13 -15.65 1.64
N SER A 116 -0.15 -14.65 2.51
CA SER A 116 0.76 -13.49 2.46
C SER A 116 2.23 -13.92 2.53
N VAL A 117 2.59 -14.81 3.48
CA VAL A 117 3.96 -15.27 3.66
C VAL A 117 4.39 -16.24 2.57
N LEU A 118 3.50 -17.15 2.13
CA LEU A 118 3.78 -18.09 1.04
C LEU A 118 4.11 -17.36 -0.26
N ARG A 119 3.35 -16.31 -0.59
CA ARG A 119 3.54 -15.51 -1.80
C ARG A 119 4.77 -14.60 -1.73
N ALA A 120 5.17 -14.21 -0.52
CA ALA A 120 6.36 -13.37 -0.31
C ALA A 120 7.67 -14.14 -0.58
N GLY A 121 8.77 -13.39 -0.64
CA GLY A 121 10.11 -13.97 -0.85
C GLY A 121 10.49 -15.07 0.17
N ILE A 122 9.87 -15.06 1.35
CA ILE A 122 10.09 -16.08 2.40
C ILE A 122 9.55 -17.45 1.96
N GLY A 123 8.32 -17.52 1.46
CA GLY A 123 7.73 -18.75 0.94
C GLY A 123 8.11 -19.03 -0.51
N GLY A 124 8.16 -17.99 -1.32
CA GLY A 124 8.53 -18.03 -2.73
C GLY A 124 7.58 -18.85 -3.61
N PHE A 125 6.30 -19.01 -3.21
CA PHE A 125 5.30 -19.72 -4.01
C PHE A 125 4.72 -18.79 -5.08
N ALA A 126 4.60 -19.30 -6.31
CA ALA A 126 3.90 -18.62 -7.37
C ALA A 126 2.36 -18.74 -7.18
N ASP A 127 1.59 -17.84 -7.79
CA ASP A 127 0.13 -17.90 -7.73
C ASP A 127 -0.42 -19.24 -8.29
N SER A 128 0.25 -19.82 -9.29
CA SER A 128 -0.04 -21.16 -9.82
C SER A 128 0.18 -22.26 -8.78
N ASP A 129 1.23 -22.18 -7.97
CA ASP A 129 1.53 -23.15 -6.91
C ASP A 129 0.40 -23.13 -5.87
N LEU A 130 0.02 -21.92 -5.45
CA LEU A 130 -1.04 -21.72 -4.48
C LEU A 130 -2.39 -22.28 -4.98
N ALA A 131 -2.70 -22.07 -6.27
CA ALA A 131 -3.91 -22.63 -6.88
C ALA A 131 -3.86 -24.17 -6.92
N GLN A 132 -2.72 -24.78 -7.28
CA GLN A 132 -2.54 -26.22 -7.33
C GLN A 132 -2.73 -26.86 -5.95
N ILE A 133 -2.16 -26.28 -4.88
CA ILE A 133 -2.36 -26.75 -3.51
C ILE A 133 -3.85 -26.81 -3.16
N ARG A 134 -4.61 -25.76 -3.51
CA ARG A 134 -6.05 -25.71 -3.24
C ARG A 134 -6.85 -26.72 -4.05
N ILE A 135 -6.51 -26.90 -5.33
CA ILE A 135 -7.14 -27.89 -6.21
C ILE A 135 -6.86 -29.30 -5.70
N HIS A 136 -5.60 -29.60 -5.32
CA HIS A 136 -5.22 -30.90 -4.77
C HIS A 136 -6.04 -31.23 -3.51
N ALA A 137 -6.11 -30.29 -2.56
CA ALA A 137 -6.86 -30.48 -1.34
C ALA A 137 -8.36 -30.70 -1.58
N LYS A 138 -8.99 -29.91 -2.47
CA LYS A 138 -10.41 -30.08 -2.83
C LYS A 138 -10.69 -31.43 -3.49
N LYS A 139 -9.79 -31.89 -4.38
CA LYS A 139 -9.92 -33.21 -5.01
C LYS A 139 -9.89 -34.35 -3.99
N ARG A 140 -8.92 -34.30 -3.07
CA ARG A 140 -8.77 -35.32 -2.02
C ARG A 140 -9.91 -35.32 -1.02
N TRP A 141 -10.44 -34.16 -0.68
CA TRP A 141 -11.63 -34.05 0.19
C TRP A 141 -12.83 -34.73 -0.47
N ARG A 142 -13.08 -34.43 -1.74
CA ARG A 142 -14.19 -35.02 -2.51
C ARG A 142 -14.07 -36.55 -2.66
N ASP A 143 -12.83 -37.05 -2.81
CA ASP A 143 -12.56 -38.49 -2.89
C ASP A 143 -12.79 -39.21 -1.55
N ARG A 144 -12.63 -38.55 -0.41
CA ARG A 144 -12.83 -39.10 0.94
C ARG A 144 -14.29 -39.03 1.40
N GLU A 145 -14.97 -37.98 1.07
CA GLU A 145 -16.37 -37.72 1.47
C GLU A 145 -17.23 -37.32 0.25
N PRO A 146 -17.65 -38.31 -0.58
CA PRO A 146 -18.40 -38.00 -1.79
C PRO A 146 -19.76 -37.34 -1.55
N ASP A 147 -20.35 -37.53 -0.38
CA ASP A 147 -21.66 -37.00 0.04
C ASP A 147 -21.58 -35.72 0.85
N ALA A 148 -20.37 -35.21 1.12
CA ALA A 148 -20.21 -33.96 1.83
C ALA A 148 -20.71 -32.79 0.98
N VAL A 149 -21.60 -32.00 1.55
CA VAL A 149 -22.03 -30.73 0.96
C VAL A 149 -20.83 -29.81 0.85
N ASP A 150 -20.60 -29.22 -0.29
CA ASP A 150 -19.40 -28.49 -0.77
C ASP A 150 -18.92 -27.31 0.12
N ASP A 151 -19.42 -27.13 1.33
CA ASP A 151 -19.34 -25.87 2.10
C ASP A 151 -18.46 -25.86 3.35
N GLU A 152 -17.77 -26.93 3.72
CA GLU A 152 -16.76 -26.79 4.77
C GLU A 152 -15.40 -26.38 4.17
N PRO A 153 -14.96 -25.14 4.38
CA PRO A 153 -13.69 -24.68 3.84
C PRO A 153 -12.53 -25.33 4.60
N ILE A 154 -11.82 -26.25 3.93
CA ILE A 154 -10.53 -26.77 4.43
C ILE A 154 -9.60 -25.58 4.64
N SER A 155 -8.99 -25.46 5.83
CA SER A 155 -7.99 -24.42 6.09
C SER A 155 -6.85 -24.51 5.07
N TYR A 156 -6.27 -23.39 4.70
CA TYR A 156 -5.17 -23.42 3.72
C TYR A 156 -3.94 -24.14 4.31
N TYR A 157 -3.77 -24.09 5.63
CA TYR A 157 -2.72 -24.85 6.32
C TYR A 157 -2.91 -26.38 6.15
N ASP A 158 -4.13 -26.87 6.34
CA ASP A 158 -4.42 -28.30 6.16
C ASP A 158 -4.26 -28.71 4.69
N ALA A 159 -4.61 -27.84 3.74
CA ALA A 159 -4.38 -28.05 2.31
C ALA A 159 -2.88 -28.14 1.98
N LEU A 160 -2.05 -27.28 2.58
CA LEU A 160 -0.59 -27.29 2.43
C LEU A 160 0.01 -28.57 3.01
N ALA A 161 -0.44 -28.97 4.21
CA ALA A 161 0.02 -30.18 4.88
C ALA A 161 -0.34 -31.46 4.08
N LEU A 162 -1.54 -31.48 3.50
CA LEU A 162 -1.97 -32.57 2.65
C LEU A 162 -1.12 -32.69 1.38
N CYS A 163 -0.84 -31.55 0.72
CA CYS A 163 0.05 -31.51 -0.44
C CYS A 163 1.47 -31.98 -0.11
N ALA A 164 1.99 -31.58 1.04
CA ALA A 164 3.32 -31.99 1.51
C ALA A 164 3.40 -33.49 1.80
N ALA A 165 2.31 -34.09 2.31
CA ALA A 165 2.31 -35.51 2.75
C ALA A 165 2.07 -36.49 1.60
N GLU A 166 1.32 -36.10 0.57
CA GLU A 166 0.82 -37.02 -0.45
C GLU A 166 1.50 -36.87 -1.83
N GLY A 167 2.27 -35.80 -2.04
CA GLY A 167 2.95 -35.57 -3.32
C GLY A 167 4.43 -35.93 -3.30
N GLU A 168 4.92 -36.34 -4.47
CA GLU A 168 6.35 -36.61 -4.71
C GLU A 168 7.01 -35.58 -5.63
N ASP A 169 6.25 -34.56 -6.03
CA ASP A 169 6.69 -33.52 -6.95
C ASP A 169 7.45 -32.37 -6.24
N ALA A 170 8.01 -31.47 -7.04
CA ALA A 170 8.76 -30.30 -6.53
C ALA A 170 7.89 -29.39 -5.65
N LEU A 171 6.58 -29.29 -5.94
CA LEU A 171 5.64 -28.50 -5.16
C LEU A 171 5.44 -29.09 -3.77
N SER A 172 5.28 -30.39 -3.67
CA SER A 172 5.13 -31.11 -2.39
C SER A 172 6.37 -30.99 -1.52
N GLN A 173 7.56 -31.08 -2.12
CA GLN A 173 8.81 -30.88 -1.42
C GLN A 173 8.92 -29.43 -0.88
N LYS A 174 8.50 -28.45 -1.68
CA LYS A 174 8.45 -27.04 -1.27
C LYS A 174 7.48 -26.81 -0.13
N CYS A 175 6.29 -27.44 -0.17
CA CYS A 175 5.32 -27.42 0.92
C CYS A 175 5.90 -28.01 2.20
N ALA A 176 6.55 -29.17 2.11
CA ALA A 176 7.17 -29.84 3.25
C ALA A 176 8.30 -28.98 3.87
N ALA A 177 9.15 -28.39 3.03
CA ALA A 177 10.22 -27.49 3.49
C ALA A 177 9.67 -26.25 4.23
N PHE A 178 8.59 -25.65 3.72
CA PHE A 178 7.97 -24.51 4.39
C PHE A 178 7.32 -24.90 5.72
N LEU A 179 6.64 -26.04 5.80
CA LEU A 179 6.06 -26.53 7.06
C LEU A 179 7.17 -26.84 8.10
N ALA A 180 8.26 -27.48 7.68
CA ALA A 180 9.42 -27.72 8.55
C ALA A 180 10.02 -26.40 9.08
N PHE A 181 10.12 -25.38 8.24
CA PHE A 181 10.54 -24.04 8.67
C PHE A 181 9.58 -23.43 9.70
N LEU A 182 8.26 -23.55 9.51
CA LEU A 182 7.28 -23.06 10.49
C LEU A 182 7.37 -23.78 11.83
N ASP A 183 7.61 -25.10 11.82
CA ASP A 183 7.79 -25.87 13.04
C ASP A 183 9.10 -25.47 13.74
N GLU A 184 10.21 -25.31 13.02
CA GLU A 184 11.47 -24.78 13.54
C GLU A 184 11.27 -23.39 14.17
N ALA A 185 10.61 -22.46 13.45
CA ALA A 185 10.34 -21.12 13.95
C ALA A 185 9.48 -21.13 15.22
N ARG A 186 8.54 -22.07 15.33
CA ARG A 186 7.69 -22.22 16.50
C ARG A 186 8.46 -22.73 17.71
N GLU A 187 9.41 -23.65 17.53
CA GLU A 187 10.29 -24.11 18.58
C GLU A 187 11.21 -22.99 19.07
N GLU A 188 11.86 -22.29 18.14
CA GLU A 188 12.72 -21.16 18.45
C GLU A 188 12.00 -20.02 19.17
N SER A 189 10.74 -19.75 18.82
CA SER A 189 9.94 -18.72 19.49
C SER A 189 9.67 -18.97 20.97
N ARG A 190 9.78 -20.23 21.41
CA ARG A 190 9.61 -20.66 22.81
C ARG A 190 10.90 -20.57 23.63
N ILE A 191 12.03 -20.65 22.94
CA ILE A 191 13.37 -20.71 23.56
C ILE A 191 14.01 -19.32 23.58
N LEU A 192 13.89 -18.56 22.48
CA LEU A 192 14.55 -17.28 22.31
C LEU A 192 13.74 -16.14 22.89
N PRO A 193 14.37 -15.10 23.48
CA PRO A 193 13.73 -13.82 23.74
C PRO A 193 13.16 -13.24 22.46
N LEU A 194 12.07 -12.46 22.54
CA LEU A 194 11.33 -11.93 21.39
C LEU A 194 12.24 -11.22 20.37
N SER A 195 13.10 -10.33 20.82
CA SER A 195 14.00 -9.57 19.94
C SER A 195 14.96 -10.48 19.20
N ARG A 196 15.50 -11.49 19.88
CA ARG A 196 16.39 -12.48 19.29
C ARG A 196 15.69 -13.41 18.33
N PHE A 197 14.44 -13.76 18.63
CA PHE A 197 13.59 -14.53 17.74
C PHE A 197 13.29 -13.76 16.44
N CYS A 198 12.93 -12.48 16.51
CA CYS A 198 12.73 -11.65 15.32
C CYS A 198 14.02 -11.53 14.48
N GLU A 199 15.20 -11.34 15.11
CA GLU A 199 16.48 -11.35 14.42
C GLU A 199 16.77 -12.71 13.76
N TRP A 200 16.47 -13.81 14.45
CA TRP A 200 16.64 -15.16 13.93
C TRP A 200 15.78 -15.39 12.67
N ILE A 201 14.50 -14.96 12.69
CA ILE A 201 13.61 -15.05 11.53
C ILE A 201 14.21 -14.33 10.32
N VAL A 202 14.62 -13.07 10.49
CA VAL A 202 15.16 -12.27 9.38
C VAL A 202 16.41 -12.93 8.78
N ARG A 203 17.32 -13.42 9.62
CA ARG A 203 18.54 -14.12 9.18
C ARG A 203 18.25 -15.48 8.55
N ARG A 204 17.35 -16.27 9.17
CA ARG A 204 17.01 -17.62 8.70
C ARG A 204 16.37 -17.63 7.33
N THR A 205 15.62 -16.56 7.01
CA THR A 205 14.94 -16.38 5.74
C THR A 205 15.72 -15.50 4.75
N ALA A 206 16.86 -14.93 5.15
CA ALA A 206 17.62 -13.93 4.39
C ALA A 206 16.70 -12.77 3.88
N TYR A 207 15.75 -12.40 4.74
CA TYR A 207 14.67 -11.46 4.32
C TYR A 207 15.17 -10.03 4.08
N ASP A 208 16.17 -9.61 4.84
CA ASP A 208 16.87 -8.32 4.66
C ASP A 208 17.55 -8.24 3.30
N ASP A 209 18.23 -9.31 2.85
CA ASP A 209 18.83 -9.38 1.53
C ASP A 209 17.75 -9.36 0.44
N ALA A 210 16.68 -10.15 0.62
CA ALA A 210 15.59 -10.25 -0.34
C ALA A 210 14.88 -8.88 -0.56
N VAL A 211 14.64 -8.11 0.50
CA VAL A 211 13.99 -6.79 0.37
C VAL A 211 14.93 -5.71 -0.14
N SER A 212 16.24 -5.87 0.07
CA SER A 212 17.24 -4.86 -0.34
C SER A 212 17.38 -4.74 -1.85
N VAL A 213 17.13 -5.81 -2.60
CA VAL A 213 17.22 -5.85 -4.08
C VAL A 213 15.94 -5.38 -4.77
N LEU A 214 14.85 -5.18 -4.02
CA LEU A 214 13.59 -4.68 -4.55
C LEU A 214 13.64 -3.16 -4.78
N PRO A 215 12.76 -2.60 -5.64
CA PRO A 215 12.64 -1.16 -5.78
C PRO A 215 12.40 -0.48 -4.41
N GLY A 216 13.19 0.54 -4.10
CA GLY A 216 13.16 1.18 -2.78
C GLY A 216 13.82 0.36 -1.66
N GLY A 217 14.77 -0.53 -2.00
CA GLY A 217 15.39 -1.48 -1.09
C GLY A 217 15.98 -0.86 0.19
N GLU A 218 16.59 0.31 0.12
CA GLU A 218 17.10 1.03 1.29
C GLU A 218 15.98 1.36 2.29
N THR A 219 14.85 1.88 1.81
CA THR A 219 13.70 2.18 2.65
C THR A 219 13.08 0.91 3.24
N ARG A 220 12.96 -0.15 2.43
CA ARG A 220 12.45 -1.45 2.89
C ARG A 220 13.35 -2.05 3.97
N LEU A 221 14.66 -2.01 3.77
CA LEU A 221 15.63 -2.48 4.76
C LEU A 221 15.57 -1.66 6.06
N ALA A 222 15.39 -0.34 5.95
CA ALA A 222 15.18 0.53 7.11
C ALA A 222 13.89 0.16 7.87
N ASN A 223 12.81 -0.20 7.16
CA ASN A 223 11.56 -0.67 7.77
C ASN A 223 11.74 -2.00 8.50
N VAL A 224 12.48 -2.95 7.92
CA VAL A 224 12.83 -4.22 8.58
C VAL A 224 13.64 -3.97 9.86
N ARG A 225 14.68 -3.13 9.80
CA ARG A 225 15.48 -2.78 10.97
C ARG A 225 14.63 -2.14 12.07
N ARG A 226 13.74 -1.24 11.69
CA ARG A 226 12.79 -0.62 12.62
C ARG A 226 11.85 -1.64 13.27
N PHE A 227 11.42 -2.66 12.53
CA PHE A 227 10.63 -3.76 13.08
C PHE A 227 11.39 -4.49 14.20
N LEU A 228 12.68 -4.75 13.99
CA LEU A 228 13.53 -5.34 15.01
C LEU A 228 13.72 -4.42 16.23
N ASP A 229 13.87 -3.12 16.01
CA ASP A 229 13.97 -2.15 17.11
C ASP A 229 12.69 -2.05 17.93
N GLN A 230 11.51 -2.17 17.29
CA GLN A 230 10.23 -2.23 18.00
C GLN A 230 10.10 -3.50 18.85
N ALA A 231 10.54 -4.64 18.34
CA ALA A 231 10.57 -5.87 19.11
C ALA A 231 11.46 -5.73 20.37
N ARG A 232 12.63 -5.09 20.22
CA ARG A 232 13.54 -4.80 21.35
C ARG A 232 12.91 -3.83 22.36
N ALA A 233 12.30 -2.76 21.88
CA ALA A 233 11.64 -1.76 22.74
C ALA A 233 10.45 -2.37 23.51
N TYR A 234 9.66 -3.20 22.84
CA TYR A 234 8.55 -3.92 23.47
C TYR A 234 9.04 -4.88 24.54
N GLU A 235 10.07 -5.68 24.25
CA GLU A 235 10.65 -6.63 25.20
C GLU A 235 11.18 -5.94 26.46
N ALA A 236 11.82 -4.77 26.32
CA ALA A 236 12.31 -3.99 27.45
C ALA A 236 11.20 -3.45 28.36
N GLY A 237 10.01 -3.19 27.81
CA GLY A 237 8.87 -2.62 28.53
C GLY A 237 7.81 -3.63 28.96
N SER A 238 7.74 -4.82 28.35
CA SER A 238 6.69 -5.81 28.60
C SER A 238 7.14 -7.25 28.33
N PRO A 239 7.26 -8.11 29.34
CA PRO A 239 7.76 -9.47 29.18
C PRO A 239 6.71 -10.48 28.69
N ARG A 240 5.73 -10.07 27.88
CA ARG A 240 4.60 -10.93 27.45
C ARG A 240 4.91 -11.82 26.23
N GLY A 241 6.16 -11.85 25.76
CA GLY A 241 6.59 -12.70 24.66
C GLY A 241 5.89 -12.38 23.32
N LEU A 242 5.93 -13.38 22.41
CA LEU A 242 5.40 -13.24 21.04
C LEU A 242 3.91 -12.90 20.99
N PRO A 243 2.99 -13.60 21.70
CA PRO A 243 1.54 -13.29 21.63
C PRO A 243 1.23 -11.87 22.11
N GLY A 244 1.93 -11.41 23.15
CA GLY A 244 1.77 -10.05 23.66
C GLY A 244 2.26 -8.99 22.67
N PHE A 245 3.33 -9.25 21.94
CA PHE A 245 3.84 -8.36 20.89
C PHE A 245 2.87 -8.28 19.72
N ILE A 246 2.32 -9.41 19.26
CA ILE A 246 1.28 -9.44 18.21
C ILE A 246 0.09 -8.57 18.61
N SER A 247 -0.43 -8.77 19.84
CA SER A 247 -1.56 -7.98 20.36
C SER A 247 -1.23 -6.48 20.45
N HIS A 248 0.02 -6.13 20.79
CA HIS A 248 0.48 -4.75 20.83
C HIS A 248 0.49 -4.11 19.45
N LEU A 249 0.98 -4.82 18.43
CA LEU A 249 1.01 -4.35 17.04
C LEU A 249 -0.42 -4.24 16.48
N ASP A 250 -1.30 -5.21 16.76
CA ASP A 250 -2.72 -5.14 16.37
C ASP A 250 -3.42 -3.94 16.99
N GLY A 251 -3.16 -3.66 18.26
CA GLY A 251 -3.69 -2.49 18.94
C GLY A 251 -3.18 -1.16 18.37
N ALA A 252 -1.92 -1.11 17.94
CA ALA A 252 -1.34 0.06 17.28
C ALA A 252 -1.97 0.30 15.90
N LEU A 253 -2.16 -0.78 15.12
CA LEU A 253 -2.87 -0.76 13.84
C LEU A 253 -4.31 -0.26 14.00
N ALA A 254 -5.07 -0.84 14.91
CA ALA A 254 -6.47 -0.47 15.17
C ALA A 254 -6.62 0.98 15.65
N ALA A 255 -5.63 1.51 16.38
CA ALA A 255 -5.60 2.89 16.85
C ALA A 255 -5.13 3.89 15.77
N GLY A 256 -4.80 3.42 14.56
CA GLY A 256 -4.25 4.27 13.50
C GLY A 256 -2.93 4.96 13.89
N LYS A 257 -2.23 4.41 14.87
CA LYS A 257 -0.92 4.93 15.28
C LYS A 257 0.10 4.58 14.22
N ASP A 258 0.30 5.52 13.30
CA ASP A 258 1.47 5.46 12.43
C ASP A 258 2.73 5.68 13.28
N LEU A 259 3.52 4.64 13.43
CA LEU A 259 4.83 4.74 14.09
C LEU A 259 5.83 5.53 13.23
N GLY A 260 5.33 6.24 12.21
CA GLY A 260 6.07 7.02 11.23
C GLY A 260 6.86 6.11 10.27
N SER A 261 6.64 6.21 8.97
CA SER A 261 7.56 5.59 8.02
C SER A 261 8.95 6.18 8.26
N SER A 262 10.00 5.34 8.18
CA SER A 262 11.36 5.86 8.22
C SER A 262 11.55 6.72 6.96
N THR A 263 11.60 8.02 7.12
CA THR A 263 11.96 8.99 6.06
C THR A 263 13.46 8.89 5.71
N VAL A 264 13.99 7.67 5.66
CA VAL A 264 15.35 7.39 5.20
C VAL A 264 15.34 7.12 3.70
N GLY A 265 14.65 7.93 2.96
CA GLY A 265 14.69 7.85 1.53
C GLY A 265 14.30 9.20 0.95
N GLY A 266 15.23 9.95 0.44
CA GLY A 266 14.88 11.19 -0.22
C GLY A 266 15.95 12.27 -0.24
N ALA A 267 17.07 12.08 0.41
CA ALA A 267 18.20 12.97 0.17
C ALA A 267 18.62 12.81 -1.30
N GLY A 268 18.46 13.89 -2.09
CA GLY A 268 18.82 13.91 -3.50
C GLY A 268 17.82 13.22 -4.45
N CYS A 269 16.55 12.97 -4.04
CA CYS A 269 15.52 12.36 -4.88
C CYS A 269 14.27 13.23 -4.99
N VAL A 270 13.58 13.15 -6.12
CA VAL A 270 12.24 13.72 -6.32
C VAL A 270 11.24 12.96 -5.45
N ARG A 271 10.40 13.69 -4.71
CA ARG A 271 9.37 13.10 -3.86
C ARG A 271 8.05 12.98 -4.59
N VAL A 272 7.48 11.78 -4.63
CA VAL A 272 6.14 11.51 -5.19
C VAL A 272 5.21 11.19 -4.04
N MET A 273 4.14 11.96 -3.83
CA MET A 273 3.23 11.78 -2.71
C MET A 273 1.79 12.19 -3.03
N SER A 274 0.85 11.82 -2.13
CA SER A 274 -0.54 12.30 -2.28
C SER A 274 -0.68 13.74 -1.80
N VAL A 275 -1.67 14.46 -2.38
CA VAL A 275 -2.04 15.81 -1.94
C VAL A 275 -2.39 15.83 -0.44
N HIS A 276 -3.11 14.82 0.05
CA HIS A 276 -3.48 14.76 1.48
C HIS A 276 -2.27 14.74 2.40
N ARG A 277 -1.24 14.01 2.02
CA ARG A 277 -0.01 13.87 2.81
C ARG A 277 0.87 15.12 2.76
N SER A 278 0.74 15.92 1.71
CA SER A 278 1.45 17.19 1.60
C SER A 278 0.90 18.30 2.51
N LYS A 279 -0.21 18.05 3.21
CA LYS A 279 -0.82 19.04 4.11
C LYS A 279 0.17 19.39 5.23
N GLY A 280 0.47 20.70 5.35
CA GLY A 280 1.46 21.21 6.31
C GLY A 280 2.92 21.15 5.84
N LEU A 281 3.20 20.54 4.67
CA LEU A 281 4.51 20.57 4.05
C LEU A 281 4.52 21.62 2.93
N GLU A 282 5.71 22.13 2.59
CA GLU A 282 5.92 23.06 1.49
C GLU A 282 7.18 22.67 0.73
N PHE A 283 7.15 22.83 -0.59
CA PHE A 283 8.24 22.44 -1.48
C PHE A 283 8.61 23.59 -2.41
N PRO A 284 9.88 23.74 -2.77
CA PRO A 284 10.29 24.79 -3.70
C PRO A 284 9.58 24.71 -5.05
N ILE A 285 9.56 23.52 -5.65
CA ILE A 285 8.95 23.27 -6.97
C ILE A 285 7.97 22.10 -6.86
N VAL A 286 6.74 22.33 -7.26
CA VAL A 286 5.66 21.33 -7.21
C VAL A 286 5.13 21.03 -8.59
N PHE A 287 4.96 19.75 -8.89
CA PHE A 287 4.22 19.23 -10.03
C PHE A 287 2.95 18.58 -9.53
N PHE A 288 1.79 19.11 -9.90
CA PHE A 288 0.51 18.47 -9.61
C PHE A 288 0.06 17.69 -10.83
N CYS A 289 0.26 16.38 -10.78
CA CYS A 289 0.04 15.47 -11.89
C CYS A 289 -1.26 14.68 -11.76
N CYS A 290 -1.77 14.15 -12.88
CA CYS A 290 -3.04 13.42 -12.99
C CYS A 290 -4.24 14.24 -12.50
N ALA A 291 -4.23 15.55 -12.76
CA ALA A 291 -5.28 16.48 -12.34
C ALA A 291 -6.62 16.25 -13.07
N ASN A 292 -6.61 15.59 -14.24
CA ASN A 292 -7.79 15.29 -15.06
C ASN A 292 -8.58 14.05 -14.59
N ARG A 293 -8.12 13.34 -13.57
CA ARG A 293 -8.83 12.14 -13.08
C ARG A 293 -10.20 12.50 -12.50
N GLN A 294 -11.21 11.81 -13.02
CA GLN A 294 -12.55 11.89 -12.45
C GLN A 294 -12.57 11.29 -11.04
N TYR A 295 -13.30 11.94 -10.15
CA TYR A 295 -13.52 11.40 -8.80
C TYR A 295 -14.48 10.20 -8.84
N ASN A 296 -14.30 9.31 -7.89
CA ASN A 296 -15.06 8.09 -7.81
C ASN A 296 -16.46 8.37 -7.25
N ALA A 297 -17.48 8.28 -8.10
CA ALA A 297 -18.88 8.45 -7.74
C ALA A 297 -19.58 7.13 -7.36
N MET A 298 -18.84 6.09 -6.95
CA MET A 298 -19.46 4.79 -6.61
C MET A 298 -20.42 4.87 -5.42
N GLU A 299 -20.14 5.74 -4.46
CA GLU A 299 -20.99 5.91 -3.29
C GLU A 299 -22.41 6.41 -3.67
N THR A 300 -22.53 7.26 -4.69
CA THR A 300 -23.83 7.78 -5.15
C THR A 300 -24.71 6.71 -5.82
N ARG A 301 -24.13 5.58 -6.21
CA ARG A 301 -24.85 4.44 -6.83
C ARG A 301 -25.44 3.46 -5.82
N SER A 302 -25.14 3.62 -4.54
CA SER A 302 -25.67 2.74 -3.50
C SER A 302 -27.21 2.83 -3.45
N PRO A 303 -27.93 1.72 -3.35
CA PRO A 303 -29.38 1.72 -3.20
C PRO A 303 -29.86 2.31 -1.86
N LEU A 304 -28.94 2.43 -0.91
CA LEU A 304 -29.16 2.97 0.43
C LEU A 304 -28.12 4.05 0.70
N LEU A 305 -28.57 5.28 0.99
CA LEU A 305 -27.72 6.42 1.28
C LEU A 305 -28.10 7.05 2.60
N TRP A 306 -27.11 7.62 3.26
CA TRP A 306 -27.30 8.46 4.43
C TRP A 306 -27.17 9.93 4.05
N SER A 307 -28.17 10.73 4.36
CA SER A 307 -28.19 12.19 4.19
C SER A 307 -28.29 12.86 5.55
N ALA A 308 -27.52 13.90 5.77
CA ALA A 308 -27.55 14.67 7.02
C ALA A 308 -28.92 15.34 7.23
N ARG A 309 -29.65 15.66 6.17
CA ARG A 309 -30.95 16.32 6.20
C ARG A 309 -32.12 15.35 6.11
N GLY A 310 -31.99 14.28 5.33
CA GLY A 310 -33.06 13.33 5.03
C GLY A 310 -32.97 12.01 5.82
N GLY A 311 -31.92 11.79 6.60
CA GLY A 311 -31.68 10.53 7.29
C GLY A 311 -31.38 9.41 6.29
N LEU A 312 -32.00 8.24 6.50
CA LEU A 312 -31.82 7.08 5.66
C LEU A 312 -32.66 7.19 4.39
N CYS A 313 -32.02 7.30 3.24
CA CYS A 313 -32.62 7.47 1.93
C CYS A 313 -32.43 6.20 1.10
N MET A 314 -33.52 5.62 0.61
CA MET A 314 -33.45 4.36 -0.16
C MET A 314 -34.18 4.46 -1.49
N ARG A 315 -33.81 3.58 -2.41
CA ARG A 315 -34.57 3.33 -3.64
C ARG A 315 -35.83 2.52 -3.29
N ALA A 316 -36.94 2.80 -3.94
CA ALA A 316 -38.12 1.96 -3.85
C ALA A 316 -37.94 0.73 -4.73
N TYR A 317 -38.38 -0.43 -4.25
CA TYR A 317 -38.38 -1.67 -4.99
C TYR A 317 -39.80 -2.20 -5.15
N SER A 318 -40.24 -2.46 -6.39
CA SER A 318 -41.49 -3.13 -6.72
C SER A 318 -41.24 -4.62 -6.91
N PRO A 319 -41.71 -5.51 -6.00
CA PRO A 319 -41.54 -6.95 -6.15
C PRO A 319 -42.30 -7.49 -7.35
N GLU A 320 -43.44 -6.86 -7.72
CA GLU A 320 -44.30 -7.27 -8.83
C GLU A 320 -43.62 -7.06 -10.18
N GLU A 321 -43.01 -5.90 -10.38
CA GLU A 321 -42.32 -5.55 -11.61
C GLU A 321 -40.82 -5.93 -11.57
N ARG A 322 -40.30 -6.40 -10.43
CA ARG A 322 -38.87 -6.65 -10.19
C ARG A 322 -37.99 -5.45 -10.56
N ALA A 323 -38.50 -4.26 -10.39
CA ALA A 323 -37.85 -3.03 -10.76
C ALA A 323 -37.53 -2.18 -9.53
N SER A 324 -36.41 -1.45 -9.55
CA SER A 324 -36.09 -0.45 -8.55
C SER A 324 -36.16 0.95 -9.14
N CYS A 325 -36.84 1.86 -8.45
CA CYS A 325 -36.92 3.25 -8.85
C CYS A 325 -36.33 4.18 -7.79
N GLU A 326 -35.86 5.33 -8.24
CA GLU A 326 -35.35 6.36 -7.32
C GLU A 326 -36.51 7.08 -6.65
N THR A 327 -36.43 7.16 -5.31
CA THR A 327 -37.32 8.03 -4.55
C THR A 327 -36.79 9.47 -4.56
N LEU A 328 -37.69 10.45 -4.31
CA LEU A 328 -37.27 11.83 -4.20
C LEU A 328 -36.22 12.06 -3.11
N TYR A 329 -36.32 11.34 -1.99
CA TYR A 329 -35.35 11.41 -0.90
C TYR A 329 -33.99 10.83 -1.32
N HIS A 330 -34.00 9.69 -2.02
CA HIS A 330 -32.75 9.10 -2.54
C HIS A 330 -32.08 10.05 -3.53
N ARG A 331 -32.83 10.65 -4.44
CA ARG A 331 -32.31 11.59 -5.43
C ARG A 331 -31.78 12.88 -4.80
N ALA A 332 -32.43 13.36 -3.73
CA ALA A 332 -31.92 14.48 -2.96
C ALA A 332 -30.60 14.15 -2.24
N ALA A 333 -30.53 12.95 -1.64
CA ALA A 333 -29.31 12.48 -0.99
C ALA A 333 -28.13 12.30 -1.97
N VAL A 334 -28.38 11.78 -3.18
CA VAL A 334 -27.37 11.72 -4.25
C VAL A 334 -26.79 13.10 -4.56
N ARG A 335 -27.65 14.11 -4.73
CA ARG A 335 -27.20 15.48 -5.00
C ARG A 335 -26.40 16.08 -3.85
N GLU A 336 -26.86 15.87 -2.62
CA GLU A 336 -26.13 16.32 -1.41
C GLU A 336 -24.72 15.68 -1.34
N LEU A 337 -24.62 14.38 -1.68
CA LEU A 337 -23.35 13.67 -1.74
C LEU A 337 -22.45 14.21 -2.86
N GLU A 338 -22.99 14.43 -4.05
CA GLU A 338 -22.25 15.00 -5.19
C GLU A 338 -21.70 16.40 -4.87
N ASP A 339 -22.49 17.24 -4.21
CA ASP A 339 -22.05 18.57 -3.82
C ASP A 339 -20.97 18.50 -2.74
N ALA A 340 -21.12 17.62 -1.73
CA ALA A 340 -20.10 17.39 -0.71
C ALA A 340 -18.79 16.87 -1.32
N MET A 341 -18.87 15.97 -2.31
CA MET A 341 -17.71 15.46 -3.03
C MET A 341 -16.99 16.57 -3.82
N ARG A 342 -17.75 17.45 -4.48
CA ARG A 342 -17.17 18.61 -5.19
C ARG A 342 -16.47 19.58 -4.24
N GLU A 343 -17.08 19.85 -3.09
CA GLU A 343 -16.47 20.71 -2.06
C GLU A 343 -15.15 20.10 -1.55
N GLU A 344 -15.11 18.80 -1.33
CA GLU A 344 -13.89 18.12 -0.89
C GLU A 344 -12.80 18.15 -1.98
N GLU A 345 -13.15 17.91 -3.26
CA GLU A 345 -12.20 18.03 -4.36
C GLU A 345 -11.64 19.46 -4.50
N LEU A 346 -12.45 20.47 -4.31
CA LEU A 346 -11.98 21.86 -4.27
C LEU A 346 -11.00 22.11 -3.11
N ARG A 347 -11.26 21.54 -1.93
CA ARG A 347 -10.33 21.62 -0.79
C ARG A 347 -9.01 20.92 -1.11
N VAL A 348 -9.06 19.74 -1.72
CA VAL A 348 -7.87 19.00 -2.13
C VAL A 348 -7.07 19.79 -3.17
N LEU A 349 -7.74 20.35 -4.17
CA LEU A 349 -7.11 21.20 -5.17
C LEU A 349 -6.45 22.42 -4.52
N TYR A 350 -7.15 23.11 -3.62
CA TYR A 350 -6.58 24.24 -2.86
C TYR A 350 -5.31 23.82 -2.11
N VAL A 351 -5.33 22.68 -1.45
CA VAL A 351 -4.13 22.18 -0.76
C VAL A 351 -3.01 21.94 -1.76
N ALA A 352 -3.26 21.30 -2.91
CA ALA A 352 -2.24 21.05 -3.92
C ALA A 352 -1.59 22.33 -4.43
N LEU A 353 -2.42 23.33 -4.78
CA LEU A 353 -1.98 24.60 -5.34
C LEU A 353 -1.19 25.47 -4.33
N THR A 354 -1.40 25.25 -3.04
CA THR A 354 -0.71 26.02 -1.97
C THR A 354 0.54 25.35 -1.43
N ARG A 355 1.02 24.25 -2.04
CA ARG A 355 2.23 23.55 -1.57
C ARG A 355 3.52 24.09 -2.17
N ALA A 356 3.45 24.77 -3.30
CA ALA A 356 4.60 25.37 -3.96
C ALA A 356 5.04 26.66 -3.28
N LYS A 357 6.35 26.79 -3.04
CA LYS A 357 6.95 28.06 -2.58
C LYS A 357 7.29 28.98 -3.72
N GLU A 358 7.85 28.41 -4.80
CA GLU A 358 8.43 29.21 -5.89
C GLU A 358 7.74 28.89 -7.24
N GLU A 359 7.52 27.63 -7.55
CA GLU A 359 6.97 27.23 -8.85
C GLU A 359 5.96 26.10 -8.72
N LEU A 360 4.87 26.21 -9.47
CA LEU A 360 3.85 25.18 -9.59
C LEU A 360 3.60 24.86 -11.06
N THR A 361 3.65 23.58 -11.40
CA THR A 361 3.24 23.02 -12.70
C THR A 361 2.02 22.12 -12.52
N VAL A 362 0.98 22.32 -13.34
CA VAL A 362 -0.26 21.54 -13.35
C VAL A 362 -0.48 20.98 -14.74
#